data_09aac6175a6c53805321fb9ea724d16a
#
_entry.id   09aac6175a6c53805321fb9ea724d16a
#
_cell.length_a   1.000
_cell.length_b   1.000
_cell.length_c   1.000
_cell.angle_alpha   90.00
_cell.angle_beta   90.00
_cell.angle_gamma   90.00
#
_symmetry.space_group_name_H-M   'P 1'
#
loop_
_entity.id
_entity.type
_entity.pdbx_description
1 polymer ?
#
loop_
_entity_poly.entity_id
_entity_poly.type
_entity_poly.pdbx_seq_one_letter_code
_entity_poly.pdbx_strand_id
1 'polypeptide(L)'
;KSSAASDVYKRQYKDTKRDIRIVSAKAGANNETVNQSFDDNERSEWMNDGKLSTAWITYTLEKEAAIDDICIKLNGWRSRSYPLEVFAGNTMIWSGDTNKSLGYVHLNVEKPVRSKQITIRLKGNTSDQDAFGQITEVAAKAANDMELEAKANKNNANLRIIEIEFLEAIK
;
A
#
# COMPACT_ATOMS: atom_id res chain seq x y z
N LYS A 1 3.55 -1.15 18.93
CA LYS A 1 4.88 -0.59 18.75
C LYS A 1 5.57 -1.21 17.52
N SER A 2 6.36 -0.39 16.83
CA SER A 2 7.01 -0.81 15.59
C SER A 2 7.98 -1.96 15.81
N SER A 3 8.21 -2.76 14.77
CA SER A 3 9.24 -3.77 14.74
C SER A 3 10.64 -3.13 14.76
N ALA A 4 11.67 -3.91 15.05
CA ALA A 4 13.07 -3.45 15.00
C ALA A 4 13.44 -2.91 13.61
N ALA A 5 12.93 -3.51 12.53
CA ALA A 5 13.17 -3.03 11.16
C ALA A 5 12.56 -1.65 10.94
N SER A 6 11.35 -1.42 11.45
CA SER A 6 10.69 -0.11 11.39
C SER A 6 11.45 0.95 12.18
N ASP A 7 11.99 0.60 13.37
CA ASP A 7 12.80 1.51 14.19
C ASP A 7 14.10 1.92 13.48
N VAL A 8 14.75 0.97 12.82
CA VAL A 8 15.96 1.26 12.03
C VAL A 8 15.64 2.19 10.87
N TYR A 9 14.55 1.92 10.17
CA TYR A 9 14.08 2.76 9.08
C TYR A 9 13.80 4.18 9.55
N LYS A 10 13.06 4.36 10.64
CA LYS A 10 12.74 5.68 11.21
C LYS A 10 13.99 6.46 11.56
N ARG A 11 15.00 5.81 12.11
CA ARG A 11 16.28 6.46 12.43
C ARG A 11 17.04 6.93 11.20
N GLN A 12 16.96 6.17 10.10
CA GLN A 12 17.64 6.51 8.84
C GLN A 12 17.20 7.84 8.27
N TYR A 13 15.94 8.22 8.44
CA TYR A 13 15.35 9.42 7.84
C TYR A 13 15.14 10.56 8.85
N LYS A 14 15.48 10.34 10.10
CA LYS A 14 15.22 11.26 11.19
C LYS A 14 15.82 12.67 10.98
N ASP A 15 16.98 12.75 10.37
CA ASP A 15 17.70 14.01 10.20
C ASP A 15 17.35 14.74 8.90
N THR A 16 16.71 14.07 7.96
CA THR A 16 16.42 14.63 6.62
C THR A 16 14.94 14.75 6.31
N LYS A 17 14.12 13.97 7.00
CA LYS A 17 12.68 13.92 6.73
C LYS A 17 11.89 13.90 8.03
N ARG A 18 10.69 14.47 7.94
CA ARG A 18 9.75 14.56 9.04
C ARG A 18 8.54 13.70 8.76
N ASP A 19 8.17 12.88 9.74
CA ASP A 19 6.93 12.09 9.68
C ASP A 19 5.73 13.01 9.89
N ILE A 20 4.76 12.93 8.97
CA ILE A 20 3.52 13.69 9.06
C ILE A 20 2.42 12.75 9.54
N ARG A 21 1.86 13.05 10.68
CA ARG A 21 0.87 12.19 11.34
C ARG A 21 -0.41 12.08 10.54
N ILE A 22 -0.94 10.86 10.45
CA ILE A 22 -2.26 10.56 9.89
C ILE A 22 -3.30 10.70 11.01
N VAL A 23 -4.34 11.48 10.78
CA VAL A 23 -5.40 11.68 11.79
C VAL A 23 -6.65 10.85 11.50
N SER A 24 -6.90 10.50 10.24
CA SER A 24 -8.05 9.68 9.86
C SER A 24 -7.85 9.13 8.46
N ALA A 25 -8.72 8.18 8.07
CA ALA A 25 -8.72 7.64 6.73
C ALA A 25 -10.14 7.23 6.32
N LYS A 26 -10.38 7.23 5.02
CA LYS A 26 -11.61 6.78 4.40
C LYS A 26 -11.26 5.88 3.22
N ALA A 27 -11.97 4.78 3.06
CA ALA A 27 -11.64 3.78 2.05
C ALA A 27 -12.86 3.37 1.24
N GLY A 28 -12.62 2.67 0.13
CA GLY A 28 -13.67 2.13 -0.72
C GLY A 28 -14.47 1.01 -0.07
N ALA A 29 -13.89 0.32 0.91
CA ALA A 29 -14.56 -0.74 1.67
C ALA A 29 -13.86 -0.91 3.02
N ASN A 30 -14.54 -1.55 3.96
CA ASN A 30 -14.00 -1.91 5.28
C ASN A 30 -13.48 -0.69 6.05
N ASN A 31 -14.28 0.38 6.11
CA ASN A 31 -13.91 1.61 6.79
C ASN A 31 -13.71 1.45 8.30
N GLU A 32 -14.30 0.42 8.90
CA GLU A 32 -14.14 0.11 10.32
C GLU A 32 -12.72 -0.32 10.70
N THR A 33 -11.91 -0.72 9.72
CA THR A 33 -10.53 -1.18 9.96
C THR A 33 -9.46 -0.29 9.33
N VAL A 34 -9.81 0.88 8.79
CA VAL A 34 -8.83 1.76 8.15
C VAL A 34 -7.69 2.15 9.09
N ASN A 35 -7.97 2.28 10.39
CA ASN A 35 -6.96 2.62 11.39
C ASN A 35 -5.86 1.56 11.51
N GLN A 36 -6.14 0.33 11.11
CA GLN A 36 -5.17 -0.76 11.18
C GLN A 36 -4.04 -0.61 10.17
N SER A 37 -4.15 0.29 9.22
CA SER A 37 -3.05 0.60 8.29
C SER A 37 -2.11 1.69 8.83
N PHE A 38 -2.44 2.33 9.96
CA PHE A 38 -1.56 3.34 10.59
C PHE A 38 -1.63 3.32 12.11
N ASP A 39 -1.77 2.13 12.70
CA ASP A 39 -1.84 1.94 14.14
C ASP A 39 -0.50 1.54 14.79
N ASP A 40 0.56 1.55 14.01
CA ASP A 40 1.91 1.14 14.42
C ASP A 40 1.94 -0.31 14.94
N ASN A 41 1.07 -1.16 14.40
CA ASN A 41 0.95 -2.57 14.75
C ASN A 41 1.05 -3.42 13.47
N GLU A 42 2.16 -4.10 13.30
CA GLU A 42 2.43 -4.89 12.10
C GLU A 42 1.68 -6.22 12.06
N ARG A 43 0.86 -6.51 13.06
CA ARG A 43 0.00 -7.70 13.09
C ARG A 43 -1.41 -7.42 12.59
N SER A 44 -1.74 -6.17 12.34
CA SER A 44 -3.03 -5.77 11.81
C SER A 44 -2.85 -5.15 10.44
N GLU A 45 -3.93 -5.12 9.66
CA GLU A 45 -3.92 -4.54 8.33
C GLU A 45 -5.31 -4.05 7.96
N TRP A 46 -5.36 -3.12 6.99
CA TRP A 46 -6.58 -2.80 6.28
C TRP A 46 -6.54 -3.46 4.91
N MET A 47 -7.68 -3.99 4.46
CA MET A 47 -7.85 -4.44 3.09
C MET A 47 -9.25 -4.11 2.58
N ASN A 48 -9.37 -3.94 1.27
CA ASN A 48 -10.66 -3.78 0.64
C ASN A 48 -11.36 -5.14 0.47
N ASP A 49 -12.44 -5.18 -0.30
CA ASP A 49 -13.26 -6.39 -0.50
C ASP A 49 -12.90 -7.18 -1.75
N GLY A 50 -11.77 -6.89 -2.39
CA GLY A 50 -11.29 -7.59 -3.58
C GLY A 50 -11.72 -7.00 -4.90
N LYS A 51 -12.55 -5.95 -4.90
CA LYS A 51 -12.98 -5.26 -6.12
C LYS A 51 -12.07 -4.08 -6.43
N LEU A 52 -11.75 -3.89 -7.69
CA LEU A 52 -10.90 -2.77 -8.10
C LEU A 52 -11.53 -1.42 -7.77
N SER A 53 -12.84 -1.33 -7.86
CA SER A 53 -13.58 -0.09 -7.57
C SER A 53 -13.52 0.34 -6.11
N THR A 54 -13.20 -0.58 -5.20
CA THR A 54 -13.07 -0.30 -3.75
C THR A 54 -11.62 -0.35 -3.28
N ALA A 55 -10.66 -0.57 -4.18
CA ALA A 55 -9.25 -0.73 -3.84
C ALA A 55 -8.57 0.63 -3.75
N TRP A 56 -9.05 1.48 -2.84
CA TRP A 56 -8.48 2.80 -2.57
C TRP A 56 -8.69 3.19 -1.11
N ILE A 57 -7.79 4.02 -0.62
CA ILE A 57 -7.88 4.58 0.72
C ILE A 57 -7.32 6.00 0.69
N THR A 58 -8.03 6.94 1.30
CA THR A 58 -7.62 8.34 1.41
C THR A 58 -7.29 8.65 2.86
N TYR A 59 -6.06 9.04 3.11
CA TYR A 59 -5.57 9.44 4.43
C TYR A 59 -5.66 10.94 4.58
N THR A 60 -6.13 11.38 5.75
CA THR A 60 -6.11 12.80 6.11
C THR A 60 -4.96 13.03 7.08
N LEU A 61 -4.09 13.98 6.74
CA LEU A 61 -2.92 14.34 7.52
C LEU A 61 -3.26 15.41 8.56
N GLU A 62 -2.45 15.51 9.62
CA GLU A 62 -2.64 16.52 10.67
C GLU A 62 -2.50 17.97 10.14
N LYS A 63 -1.78 18.13 9.02
CA LYS A 63 -1.57 19.43 8.37
C LYS A 63 -1.28 19.21 6.88
N GLU A 64 -1.38 20.28 6.10
CA GLU A 64 -0.89 20.25 4.73
C GLU A 64 0.60 19.98 4.71
N ALA A 65 1.03 19.13 3.81
CA ALA A 65 2.43 18.78 3.65
C ALA A 65 2.72 18.41 2.21
N ALA A 66 3.95 18.63 1.78
CA ALA A 66 4.44 18.19 0.48
C ALA A 66 5.17 16.86 0.68
N ILE A 67 4.42 15.77 0.67
CA ILE A 67 4.94 14.43 0.92
C ILE A 67 5.86 14.03 -0.21
N ASP A 68 7.11 13.75 0.11
CA ASP A 68 8.11 13.35 -0.88
C ASP A 68 8.57 11.90 -0.73
N ASP A 69 8.19 11.23 0.34
CA ASP A 69 8.51 9.82 0.56
C ASP A 69 7.34 9.15 1.28
N ILE A 70 6.92 8.01 0.75
CA ILE A 70 5.89 7.18 1.36
C ILE A 70 6.50 5.84 1.70
N CYS A 71 6.45 5.48 2.97
CA CYS A 71 6.94 4.19 3.43
C CYS A 71 5.74 3.29 3.69
N ILE A 72 5.60 2.24 2.91
CA ILE A 72 4.44 1.38 2.95
C ILE A 72 4.85 -0.08 3.10
N LYS A 73 4.15 -0.80 3.99
CA LYS A 73 4.28 -2.24 4.12
C LYS A 73 2.98 -2.89 3.68
N LEU A 74 3.07 -3.71 2.65
CA LEU A 74 1.93 -4.37 2.04
C LEU A 74 1.95 -5.86 2.35
N ASN A 75 0.78 -6.47 2.47
CA ASN A 75 0.71 -7.91 2.70
C ASN A 75 1.28 -8.68 1.51
N GLY A 76 2.08 -9.70 1.81
CA GLY A 76 2.76 -10.47 0.76
C GLY A 76 3.96 -9.77 0.14
N TRP A 77 4.59 -8.86 0.88
CA TRP A 77 5.71 -8.03 0.41
C TRP A 77 6.88 -8.81 -0.19
N ARG A 78 7.04 -10.09 0.14
CA ARG A 78 8.11 -10.93 -0.41
C ARG A 78 7.85 -11.39 -1.84
N SER A 79 6.57 -11.61 -2.19
CA SER A 79 6.22 -12.30 -3.42
C SER A 79 5.21 -11.56 -4.28
N ARG A 80 4.58 -10.51 -3.76
CA ARG A 80 3.50 -9.81 -4.44
C ARG A 80 3.90 -8.42 -4.86
N SER A 81 3.54 -8.05 -6.10
CA SER A 81 3.64 -6.67 -6.58
C SER A 81 2.27 -6.03 -6.65
N TYR A 82 2.22 -4.76 -6.29
CA TYR A 82 1.01 -3.95 -6.30
C TYR A 82 1.17 -2.82 -7.31
N PRO A 83 0.32 -2.75 -8.36
CA PRO A 83 0.31 -1.60 -9.26
C PRO A 83 -0.46 -0.47 -8.60
N LEU A 84 0.23 0.56 -8.16
CA LEU A 84 -0.34 1.64 -7.36
C LEU A 84 -0.32 2.97 -8.08
N GLU A 85 -1.31 3.80 -7.74
CA GLU A 85 -1.32 5.24 -8.02
C GLU A 85 -1.49 5.97 -6.70
N VAL A 86 -0.77 7.10 -6.55
CA VAL A 86 -0.83 7.94 -5.37
C VAL A 86 -1.21 9.34 -5.77
N PHE A 87 -2.19 9.92 -5.07
CA PHE A 87 -2.70 11.26 -5.32
C PHE A 87 -2.54 12.13 -4.10
N ALA A 88 -2.07 13.36 -4.30
CA ALA A 88 -2.14 14.42 -3.29
C ALA A 88 -3.31 15.32 -3.68
N GLY A 89 -4.41 15.24 -2.93
CA GLY A 89 -5.67 15.82 -3.38
C GLY A 89 -6.11 15.17 -4.69
N ASN A 90 -6.23 15.94 -5.74
CA ASN A 90 -6.61 15.46 -7.07
C ASN A 90 -5.42 15.27 -8.01
N THR A 91 -4.20 15.51 -7.55
CA THR A 91 -3.00 15.45 -8.38
C THR A 91 -2.26 14.13 -8.17
N MET A 92 -2.03 13.38 -9.25
CA MET A 92 -1.23 12.17 -9.17
C MET A 92 0.23 12.53 -8.96
N ILE A 93 0.81 12.02 -7.86
CA ILE A 93 2.19 12.32 -7.49
C ILE A 93 3.12 11.11 -7.65
N TRP A 94 2.57 9.92 -7.80
CA TRP A 94 3.36 8.71 -8.02
C TRP A 94 2.51 7.64 -8.69
N SER A 95 3.14 6.84 -9.55
CA SER A 95 2.50 5.69 -10.19
C SER A 95 3.55 4.64 -10.53
N GLY A 96 3.26 3.38 -10.30
CA GLY A 96 4.17 2.30 -10.59
C GLY A 96 3.82 1.02 -9.87
N ASP A 97 4.65 0.01 -10.05
CA ASP A 97 4.53 -1.25 -9.32
C ASP A 97 5.44 -1.23 -8.11
N THR A 98 4.98 -1.80 -7.00
CA THR A 98 5.85 -1.94 -5.83
C THR A 98 6.86 -3.04 -6.08
N ASN A 99 8.09 -2.81 -5.63
CA ASN A 99 9.13 -3.82 -5.71
C ASN A 99 9.02 -4.79 -4.54
N LYS A 100 9.45 -6.01 -4.75
CA LYS A 100 9.62 -6.96 -3.66
C LYS A 100 10.64 -6.41 -2.68
N SER A 101 10.38 -6.57 -1.39
CA SER A 101 11.24 -5.99 -0.37
C SER A 101 11.33 -6.91 0.84
N LEU A 102 12.08 -6.48 1.83
CA LEU A 102 12.16 -7.17 3.12
C LEU A 102 11.23 -6.53 4.17
N GLY A 103 10.18 -5.88 3.73
CA GLY A 103 9.18 -5.29 4.62
C GLY A 103 8.58 -4.02 4.04
N TYR A 104 9.24 -2.90 4.26
CA TYR A 104 8.76 -1.62 3.77
C TYR A 104 9.26 -1.31 2.36
N VAL A 105 8.38 -0.72 1.56
CA VAL A 105 8.69 -0.20 0.23
C VAL A 105 8.64 1.32 0.31
N HIS A 106 9.61 1.98 -0.30
CA HIS A 106 9.66 3.44 -0.43
C HIS A 106 9.08 3.87 -1.76
N LEU A 107 8.09 4.74 -1.73
CA LEU A 107 7.59 5.40 -2.93
C LEU A 107 8.16 6.82 -2.92
N ASN A 108 9.16 7.06 -3.75
CA ASN A 108 9.83 8.36 -3.84
C ASN A 108 9.05 9.28 -4.77
N VAL A 109 8.54 10.38 -4.23
CA VAL A 109 7.75 11.35 -4.98
C VAL A 109 8.68 12.45 -5.49
N GLU A 110 8.88 12.50 -6.81
CA GLU A 110 9.82 13.46 -7.43
C GLU A 110 9.30 14.88 -7.40
N LYS A 111 7.98 15.04 -7.54
CA LYS A 111 7.33 16.36 -7.58
C LYS A 111 6.24 16.43 -6.52
N PRO A 112 6.61 16.67 -5.25
CA PRO A 112 5.63 16.74 -4.17
C PRO A 112 4.64 17.88 -4.38
N VAL A 113 3.39 17.60 -4.00
CA VAL A 113 2.30 18.59 -4.05
C VAL A 113 1.75 18.75 -2.64
N ARG A 114 1.61 19.97 -2.17
CA ARG A 114 1.06 20.24 -0.85
C ARG A 114 -0.40 19.83 -0.79
N SER A 115 -0.73 18.95 0.15
CA SER A 115 -2.10 18.53 0.39
C SER A 115 -2.25 18.01 1.81
N LYS A 116 -3.46 18.07 2.31
CA LYS A 116 -3.83 17.44 3.58
C LYS A 116 -4.34 16.02 3.37
N GLN A 117 -4.61 15.62 2.14
CA GLN A 117 -5.16 14.30 1.81
C GLN A 117 -4.29 13.58 0.79
N ILE A 118 -3.95 12.33 1.11
CA ILE A 118 -3.20 11.45 0.22
C ILE A 118 -4.03 10.21 -0.05
N THR A 119 -4.22 9.87 -1.31
CA THR A 119 -4.98 8.68 -1.72
C THR A 119 -4.04 7.65 -2.32
N ILE A 120 -4.16 6.41 -1.87
CA ILE A 120 -3.48 5.25 -2.43
C ILE A 120 -4.56 4.40 -3.10
N ARG A 121 -4.31 3.99 -4.35
CA ARG A 121 -5.28 3.15 -5.06
C ARG A 121 -4.58 2.17 -5.99
N LEU A 122 -5.20 1.00 -6.21
CA LEU A 122 -4.73 0.05 -7.22
C LEU A 122 -5.13 0.52 -8.62
N LYS A 123 -4.19 0.42 -9.57
CA LYS A 123 -4.46 0.62 -10.99
C LYS A 123 -5.08 -0.61 -11.64
N GLY A 124 -4.80 -1.78 -11.09
CA GLY A 124 -5.20 -3.07 -11.64
C GLY A 124 -4.95 -4.19 -10.66
N ASN A 125 -5.02 -5.42 -11.14
CA ASN A 125 -4.85 -6.59 -10.30
C ASN A 125 -3.42 -6.70 -9.76
N THR A 126 -3.28 -7.19 -8.52
CA THR A 126 -1.98 -7.54 -7.95
C THR A 126 -1.46 -8.82 -8.60
N SER A 127 -0.15 -9.03 -8.57
CA SER A 127 0.46 -10.24 -9.11
C SER A 127 1.34 -10.91 -8.07
N ASP A 128 1.06 -12.18 -7.83
CA ASP A 128 1.92 -13.06 -7.03
C ASP A 128 2.96 -13.69 -7.92
N GLN A 129 4.21 -13.69 -7.47
CA GLN A 129 5.34 -14.16 -8.26
C GLN A 129 6.18 -15.20 -7.51
N ASP A 130 5.58 -15.95 -6.61
CA ASP A 130 6.29 -17.05 -5.99
C ASP A 130 6.12 -18.32 -6.82
N ALA A 131 7.10 -19.21 -6.72
CA ALA A 131 7.10 -20.47 -7.46
C ALA A 131 5.90 -21.35 -7.07
N PHE A 132 5.50 -21.28 -5.83
CA PHE A 132 4.36 -22.06 -5.33
C PHE A 132 3.05 -21.58 -5.96
N GLY A 133 2.87 -20.27 -6.06
CA GLY A 133 1.70 -19.69 -6.72
C GLY A 133 1.62 -20.11 -8.18
N GLN A 134 2.75 -20.15 -8.88
CA GLN A 134 2.81 -20.61 -10.27
C GLN A 134 2.42 -22.07 -10.40
N ILE A 135 2.91 -22.92 -9.51
CA ILE A 135 2.57 -24.33 -9.50
C ILE A 135 1.05 -24.52 -9.26
N THR A 136 0.50 -23.74 -8.36
CA THR A 136 -0.94 -23.78 -8.08
C THR A 136 -1.74 -23.33 -9.29
N GLU A 137 -1.31 -22.32 -10.01
CA GLU A 137 -1.95 -21.86 -11.24
C GLU A 137 -1.91 -22.93 -12.32
N VAL A 138 -0.78 -23.59 -12.51
CA VAL A 138 -0.64 -24.68 -13.48
C VAL A 138 -1.57 -25.83 -13.09
N ALA A 139 -1.63 -26.19 -11.82
CA ALA A 139 -2.54 -27.23 -11.35
C ALA A 139 -4.01 -26.86 -11.57
N ALA A 140 -4.36 -25.60 -11.33
CA ALA A 140 -5.71 -25.10 -11.57
C ALA A 140 -6.07 -25.14 -13.05
N LYS A 141 -5.13 -24.79 -13.93
CA LYS A 141 -5.30 -24.87 -15.38
C LYS A 141 -5.40 -26.31 -15.85
N ALA A 142 -4.60 -27.21 -15.26
CA ALA A 142 -4.66 -28.63 -15.58
C ALA A 142 -5.98 -29.25 -15.13
N ALA A 143 -6.52 -28.80 -14.02
CA ALA A 143 -7.86 -29.17 -13.60
C ALA A 143 -8.94 -28.55 -14.50
N ASN A 144 -8.52 -27.62 -15.36
CA ASN A 144 -9.32 -26.94 -16.38
C ASN A 144 -10.60 -26.36 -15.82
N ASP A 145 -10.47 -25.44 -14.92
CA ASP A 145 -11.61 -24.82 -14.34
C ASP A 145 -11.61 -23.34 -14.60
N MET A 146 -12.35 -22.93 -15.65
CA MET A 146 -12.52 -21.54 -15.99
C MET A 146 -13.16 -20.73 -14.87
N GLU A 147 -13.94 -21.38 -14.02
CA GLU A 147 -14.49 -20.75 -12.82
C GLU A 147 -13.40 -20.39 -11.82
N LEU A 148 -12.39 -21.24 -11.66
CA LEU A 148 -11.24 -20.98 -10.81
C LEU A 148 -10.43 -19.78 -11.32
N GLU A 149 -10.22 -19.68 -12.64
CA GLU A 149 -9.59 -18.50 -13.24
C GLU A 149 -10.44 -17.24 -13.02
N ALA A 150 -11.75 -17.34 -13.22
CA ALA A 150 -12.65 -16.22 -13.01
C ALA A 150 -12.69 -15.79 -11.53
N LYS A 151 -12.66 -16.75 -10.60
CA LYS A 151 -12.57 -16.46 -9.16
C LYS A 151 -11.24 -15.85 -8.78
N ALA A 152 -10.14 -16.38 -9.29
CA ALA A 152 -8.82 -15.81 -9.06
C ALA A 152 -8.75 -14.36 -9.57
N ASN A 153 -9.28 -14.11 -10.76
CA ASN A 153 -9.31 -12.77 -11.35
C ASN A 153 -10.19 -11.81 -10.55
N LYS A 154 -11.33 -12.27 -10.04
CA LYS A 154 -12.23 -11.44 -9.23
C LYS A 154 -11.60 -10.99 -7.92
N ASN A 155 -10.71 -11.81 -7.35
CA ASN A 155 -10.12 -11.57 -6.04
C ASN A 155 -8.70 -11.00 -6.10
N ASN A 156 -8.22 -10.63 -7.30
CA ASN A 156 -6.86 -10.12 -7.47
C ASN A 156 -6.73 -8.60 -7.26
N ALA A 157 -7.82 -7.89 -7.01
CA ALA A 157 -7.78 -6.47 -6.73
C ALA A 157 -7.86 -6.21 -5.23
N ASN A 158 -7.02 -6.89 -4.46
CA ASN A 158 -6.91 -6.72 -3.02
C ASN A 158 -5.77 -5.75 -2.72
N LEU A 159 -6.12 -4.61 -2.13
CA LEU A 159 -5.15 -3.68 -1.58
C LEU A 159 -5.08 -3.95 -0.08
N ARG A 160 -3.94 -4.45 0.39
CA ARG A 160 -3.77 -4.89 1.78
C ARG A 160 -2.59 -4.16 2.40
N ILE A 161 -2.90 -3.14 3.19
CA ILE A 161 -1.89 -2.27 3.79
C ILE A 161 -1.72 -2.63 5.27
N ILE A 162 -0.52 -3.09 5.62
CA ILE A 162 -0.16 -3.42 7.01
C ILE A 162 0.18 -2.13 7.75
N GLU A 163 1.03 -1.29 7.16
CA GLU A 163 1.45 -0.01 7.75
C GLU A 163 1.82 0.98 6.66
N ILE A 164 1.56 2.25 6.90
CA ILE A 164 1.96 3.33 6.01
C ILE A 164 2.41 4.56 6.81
N GLU A 165 3.45 5.22 6.33
CA GLU A 165 3.96 6.48 6.88
C GLU A 165 4.21 7.47 5.75
N PHE A 166 3.90 8.72 6.00
CA PHE A 166 4.12 9.82 5.06
C PHE A 166 5.21 10.74 5.59
N LEU A 167 6.17 11.05 4.74
CA LEU A 167 7.34 11.81 5.12
C LEU A 167 7.49 13.05 4.23
N GLU A 168 7.88 14.16 4.84
CA GLU A 168 8.15 15.43 4.17
C GLU A 168 9.60 15.82 4.41
N ALA A 169 10.29 16.30 3.38
CA ALA A 169 11.65 16.77 3.52
C ALA A 169 11.72 17.95 4.49
N ILE A 170 12.71 17.94 5.37
CA ILE A 170 13.01 19.04 6.28
C ILE A 170 13.79 20.09 5.51
N LYS A 171 13.26 21.30 5.46
CA LYS A 171 13.90 22.44 4.80
C LYS A 171 14.60 23.33 5.80
#